data_3cee2e9ed07798447b343f964e051300
#
_entry.id   3cee2e9ed07798447b343f964e051300
#
_cell.length_a   1.000
_cell.length_b   1.000
_cell.length_c   1.000
_cell.angle_alpha   90.00
_cell.angle_beta   90.00
_cell.angle_gamma   90.00
#
_symmetry.space_group_name_H-M   'P 1'
#
loop_
_entity.id
_entity.type
_entity.pdbx_description
1 polymer ?
#
loop_
_entity_poly.entity_id
_entity_poly.type
_entity_poly.pdbx_seq_one_letter_code
_entity_poly.pdbx_strand_id
1 'polypeptide(L)' 'MARIAGVDIPREKRIEVALTYIYGIGLTSSQKILAQTSINPDTRVRDLSEEQVNRLREVIDKGRKVEGDLQIGRAHV' A
#
# COMPACT_ATOMS: atom_id res chain seq x y z
N MET A 1 8.52 -8.83 11.50
CA MET A 1 7.96 -7.72 10.71
C MET A 1 6.88 -8.24 9.78
N ALA A 2 5.93 -7.38 9.45
CA ALA A 2 4.91 -7.75 8.48
C ALA A 2 5.45 -7.60 7.06
N ARG A 3 4.92 -8.40 6.16
CA ARG A 3 5.37 -8.38 4.77
C ARG A 3 4.20 -8.07 3.87
N ILE A 4 4.28 -6.98 3.14
CA ILE A 4 3.25 -6.56 2.21
C ILE A 4 3.91 -6.26 0.86
N ALA A 5 3.38 -6.84 -0.21
CA ALA A 5 3.92 -6.66 -1.56
C ALA A 5 5.40 -7.03 -1.64
N GLY A 6 5.83 -8.02 -0.87
CA GLY A 6 7.21 -8.47 -0.86
C GLY A 6 8.17 -7.61 -0.07
N VAL A 7 7.68 -6.59 0.62
CA VAL A 7 8.50 -5.66 1.39
C VAL A 7 8.25 -5.86 2.87
N ASP A 8 9.32 -5.93 3.65
CA ASP A 8 9.20 -6.00 5.10
C ASP A 8 8.83 -4.64 5.64
N ILE A 9 7.75 -4.59 6.39
CA ILE A 9 7.21 -3.34 6.91
C ILE A 9 7.29 -3.35 8.42
N PRO A 10 7.79 -2.26 9.05
CA PRO A 10 7.85 -2.20 10.51
C PRO A 10 6.46 -2.26 11.11
N ARG A 11 6.28 -3.17 12.06
CA ARG A 11 4.97 -3.38 12.67
C ARG A 11 4.59 -2.28 13.64
N GLU A 12 5.56 -1.56 14.13
CA GLU A 12 5.33 -0.51 15.12
C GLU A 12 4.86 0.79 14.52
N LYS A 13 5.03 0.98 13.23
CA LYS A 13 4.64 2.21 12.56
C LYS A 13 3.15 2.19 12.23
N ARG A 14 2.57 3.39 12.13
CA ARG A 14 1.20 3.51 11.64
C ARG A 14 1.15 3.05 10.21
N ILE A 15 0.01 2.47 9.83
CA ILE A 15 -0.10 1.91 8.48
C ILE A 15 0.12 2.98 7.40
N GLU A 16 -0.28 4.20 7.65
CA GLU A 16 -0.08 5.30 6.71
C GLU A 16 1.40 5.48 6.41
N VAL A 17 2.23 5.49 7.45
CA VAL A 17 3.67 5.64 7.29
C VAL A 17 4.31 4.38 6.74
N ALA A 18 3.86 3.24 7.24
CA ALA A 18 4.42 1.96 6.85
C ALA A 18 4.31 1.68 5.35
N LEU A 19 3.20 2.07 4.75
CA LEU A 19 3.00 1.86 3.32
C LEU A 19 4.00 2.63 2.47
N THR A 20 4.53 3.73 2.99
CA THR A 20 5.52 4.51 2.24
C THR A 20 6.87 3.80 2.12
N TYR A 21 7.06 2.73 2.90
CA TYR A 21 8.27 1.91 2.77
C TYR A 21 8.25 1.08 1.50
N ILE A 22 7.09 0.92 0.90
CA ILE A 22 6.96 0.17 -0.36
C ILE A 22 7.36 1.08 -1.51
N TYR A 23 8.23 0.58 -2.36
CA TYR A 23 8.73 1.36 -3.47
C TYR A 23 7.58 1.83 -4.36
N GLY A 24 7.58 3.11 -4.67
CA GLY A 24 6.56 3.69 -5.52
C GLY A 24 5.33 4.21 -4.79
N ILE A 25 5.26 4.01 -3.47
CA ILE A 25 4.14 4.51 -2.68
C ILE A 25 4.60 5.67 -1.82
N GLY A 26 4.10 6.85 -2.13
CA GLY A 26 4.31 8.02 -1.30
C GLY A 26 3.19 8.17 -0.29
N LEU A 27 3.25 9.24 0.50
CA LEU A 27 2.25 9.49 1.53
C LEU A 27 0.86 9.66 0.94
N THR A 28 0.76 10.38 -0.15
CA THR A 28 -0.53 10.60 -0.82
C THR A 28 -1.13 9.30 -1.32
N SER A 29 -0.32 8.45 -1.95
CA SER A 29 -0.78 7.14 -2.42
C SER A 29 -1.20 6.27 -1.25
N SER A 30 -0.45 6.32 -0.16
CA SER A 30 -0.78 5.57 1.04
C SER A 30 -2.17 5.96 1.55
N GLN A 31 -2.45 7.25 1.63
CA GLN A 31 -3.74 7.74 2.09
C GLN A 31 -4.88 7.27 1.18
N LYS A 32 -4.66 7.28 -0.12
CA LYS A 32 -5.67 6.81 -1.07
C LYS A 32 -5.95 5.32 -0.90
N ILE A 33 -4.90 4.54 -0.71
CA ILE A 33 -5.05 3.10 -0.50
C ILE A 33 -5.86 2.83 0.77
N LEU A 34 -5.57 3.55 1.83
CA LEU A 34 -6.28 3.37 3.08
C LEU A 34 -7.74 3.79 2.96
N ALA A 35 -8.01 4.84 2.20
CA ALA A 35 -9.38 5.26 1.96
C ALA A 35 -10.16 4.20 1.19
N GLN A 36 -9.54 3.57 0.21
CA GLN A 36 -10.18 2.52 -0.57
C GLN A 36 -10.49 1.28 0.26
N THR A 37 -9.62 0.97 1.21
CA THR A 37 -9.79 -0.21 2.05
C THR A 37 -10.55 0.09 3.33
N SER A 38 -10.91 1.34 3.55
CA SER A 38 -11.61 1.79 4.76
C SER A 38 -10.83 1.47 6.02
N ILE A 39 -9.53 1.56 5.95
CA ILE A 39 -8.66 1.31 7.09
C ILE A 39 -8.23 2.64 7.69
N ASN A 40 -8.29 2.73 9.01
CA ASN A 40 -7.87 3.94 9.72
C ASN A 40 -6.36 4.12 9.55
N PRO A 41 -5.90 5.26 9.02
CA PRO A 41 -4.46 5.48 8.80
C PRO A 41 -3.63 5.49 10.07
N ASP A 42 -4.26 5.74 11.21
CA ASP A 42 -3.55 5.74 12.48
C ASP A 42 -3.38 4.34 13.07
N THR A 43 -3.99 3.34 12.48
CA THR A 43 -3.84 1.97 12.94
C THR A 43 -2.41 1.50 12.74
N ARG A 44 -1.82 0.91 13.77
CA ARG A 44 -0.47 0.37 13.62
C ARG A 44 -0.52 -0.93 12.84
N VAL A 45 0.56 -1.22 12.12
CA VAL A 45 0.62 -2.42 11.30
C VAL A 45 0.31 -3.66 12.13
N ARG A 46 0.84 -3.73 13.33
CA ARG A 46 0.63 -4.88 14.21
C ARG A 46 -0.82 -5.07 14.65
N ASP A 47 -1.62 -4.03 14.55
CA ASP A 47 -3.02 -4.06 14.96
C ASP A 47 -3.96 -4.42 13.81
N LEU A 48 -3.41 -4.56 12.60
CA LEU A 48 -4.22 -4.91 11.44
C LEU A 48 -4.58 -6.39 11.48
N SER A 49 -5.81 -6.70 11.08
CA SER A 49 -6.24 -8.09 10.92
C SER A 49 -5.71 -8.64 9.60
N GLU A 50 -5.72 -9.96 9.48
CA GLU A 50 -5.31 -10.59 8.23
C GLU A 50 -6.15 -10.13 7.06
N GLU A 51 -7.43 -9.96 7.29
CA GLU A 51 -8.35 -9.49 6.26
C GLU A 51 -7.96 -8.10 5.77
N GLN A 52 -7.63 -7.21 6.70
CA GLN A 52 -7.20 -5.87 6.34
C GLN A 52 -5.88 -5.89 5.56
N VAL A 53 -4.95 -6.71 5.99
CA VAL A 53 -3.67 -6.86 5.29
C VAL A 53 -3.90 -7.38 3.87
N ASN A 54 -4.78 -8.36 3.72
CA ASN A 54 -5.09 -8.91 2.41
C ASN A 54 -5.71 -7.87 1.49
N ARG A 55 -6.59 -7.04 2.00
CA ARG A 55 -7.18 -5.96 1.22
C ARG A 55 -6.14 -4.96 0.76
N LEU A 56 -5.25 -4.59 1.65
CA LEU A 56 -4.15 -3.69 1.30
C LEU A 56 -3.30 -4.29 0.18
N ARG A 57 -2.99 -5.56 0.31
CA ARG A 57 -2.18 -6.25 -0.68
C ARG A 57 -2.85 -6.26 -2.05
N GLU A 58 -4.13 -6.52 -2.07
CA GLU A 58 -4.89 -6.51 -3.32
C GLU A 58 -4.89 -5.14 -3.99
N VAL A 59 -5.15 -4.12 -3.22
CA VAL A 59 -5.19 -2.75 -3.75
C VAL A 59 -3.83 -2.34 -4.27
N ILE A 60 -2.78 -2.66 -3.54
CA ILE A 60 -1.42 -2.32 -3.94
C ILE A 60 -1.05 -3.04 -5.23
N ASP A 61 -1.37 -4.31 -5.32
CA ASP A 61 -1.09 -5.10 -6.52
C ASP A 61 -1.79 -4.53 -7.74
N LYS A 62 -3.07 -4.22 -7.60
CA LYS A 62 -3.85 -3.67 -8.69
C LYS A 62 -3.32 -2.31 -9.12
N GLY A 63 -2.99 -1.49 -8.15
CA GLY A 63 -2.47 -0.17 -8.44
C GLY A 63 -1.14 -0.24 -9.17
N ARG A 64 -0.28 -1.15 -8.78
CA ARG A 64 1.02 -1.28 -9.41
C ARG A 64 0.91 -1.77 -10.85
N LYS A 65 -0.02 -2.70 -11.08
CA LYS A 65 -0.24 -3.18 -12.44
C LYS A 65 -0.77 -2.07 -13.35
N VAL A 66 -1.73 -1.33 -12.83
CA VAL A 66 -2.32 -0.24 -13.60
C VAL A 66 -1.29 0.83 -13.90
N GLU A 67 -0.49 1.17 -12.92
CA GLU A 67 0.55 2.17 -13.12
C GLU A 67 1.58 1.71 -14.13
N GLY A 68 1.93 0.44 -14.08
CA GLY A 68 2.85 -0.12 -15.05
C GLY A 68 2.33 0.00 -16.47
N ASP A 69 1.07 -0.34 -16.65
CA ASP A 69 0.43 -0.24 -17.96
C ASP A 69 0.38 1.20 -18.43
N LEU A 70 0.01 2.10 -17.55
CA LEU A 70 -0.07 3.50 -17.89
C LEU A 70 1.28 4.06 -18.27
N GLN A 71 2.32 3.67 -17.57
CA GLN A 71 3.66 4.13 -17.88
C GLN A 71 4.08 3.70 -19.27
N ILE A 72 3.78 2.47 -19.62
CA ILE A 72 4.08 1.97 -20.94
C ILE A 72 3.34 2.78 -21.98
N GLY A 73 2.06 3.01 -21.76
CA GLY A 73 1.26 3.78 -22.70
C GLY A 73 1.76 5.19 -22.88
N ARG A 74 2.13 5.82 -21.78
CA ARG A 74 2.57 7.21 -21.85
C ARG A 74 3.96 7.38 -22.40
N ALA A 75 4.74 6.35 -22.31
CA ALA A 75 6.08 6.40 -22.86
C ALA A 75 6.09 6.67 -24.36
N HIS A 76 4.97 6.45 -24.99
CA HIS A 76 4.85 6.63 -26.43
C HIS A 76 4.20 7.93 -26.85
N VAL A 77 3.75 8.64 -25.89
CA VAL A 77 3.04 9.89 -26.18
C VAL A 77 3.97 11.10 -26.33
#